data_e2d1297068750cb3dc04399ff5b7a367
#
_entry.id   e2d1297068750cb3dc04399ff5b7a367
#
_cell.length_a   1.000
_cell.length_b   1.000
_cell.length_c   1.000
_cell.angle_alpha   90.00
_cell.angle_beta   90.00
_cell.angle_gamma   90.00
#
_symmetry.space_group_name_H-M   'P 1'
#
loop_
_entity.id
_entity.type
_entity.pdbx_description
1 polymer ?
#
loop_
_entity_poly.entity_id
_entity_poly.type
_entity_poly.pdbx_seq_one_letter_code
_entity_poly.pdbx_strand_id
1 'polypeptide(L)'
;MSGGNLIIYHTNDLHGKLDNRSAKRIINIIADQPGLLLDAGDAVSAGNLGVRPGGERILRLMTELGYTAMAMGNREFHPLPCLMKRKISAAGFPVLCANLREHRGEEICRSSLVVEQEGRRIGLIGVCRDMLAGTPGARLSPFKFIPPAEAVMREMVHLRGQVDSFILLSHLGLREDIAMAEQVAGLGLIIGGHSHDAPAEGLISGETLIVQAGCRAAYLGVVRFDGRRWRSRLEKII
;
A
#
# COMPACT_ATOMS: atom_id res chain seq x y z
N MET A 1 15.19 4.43 26.66
CA MET A 1 15.56 4.46 25.23
C MET A 1 14.60 5.42 24.56
N SER A 2 15.09 6.55 24.05
CA SER A 2 14.28 7.54 23.36
C SER A 2 13.83 6.92 22.03
N GLY A 3 12.57 6.50 21.96
CA GLY A 3 12.01 6.03 20.70
C GLY A 3 12.01 7.17 19.68
N GLY A 4 12.80 7.04 18.62
CA GLY A 4 12.83 8.00 17.52
C GLY A 4 11.42 8.22 16.96
N ASN A 5 11.13 9.41 16.48
CA ASN A 5 9.87 9.75 15.82
C ASN A 5 9.80 9.03 14.47
N LEU A 6 8.97 8.00 14.36
CA LEU A 6 8.71 7.36 13.07
C LEU A 6 7.85 8.28 12.19
N ILE A 7 8.32 8.53 10.97
CA ILE A 7 7.60 9.33 9.99
C ILE A 7 7.31 8.47 8.76
N ILE A 8 6.05 8.49 8.33
CA ILE A 8 5.58 7.79 7.16
C ILE A 8 4.85 8.79 6.26
N TYR A 9 5.22 8.78 5.00
CA TYR A 9 4.56 9.48 3.92
C TYR A 9 3.80 8.47 3.09
N HIS A 10 2.60 8.84 2.65
CA HIS A 10 1.83 7.91 1.84
C HIS A 10 1.03 8.59 0.74
N THR A 11 0.82 7.83 -0.31
CA THR A 11 -0.12 8.11 -1.40
C THR A 11 -1.00 6.90 -1.65
N ASN A 12 -2.04 7.07 -2.42
CA ASN A 12 -2.91 6.04 -2.96
C ASN A 12 -3.61 6.54 -4.21
N ASP A 13 -4.07 5.62 -5.05
CA ASP A 13 -4.90 5.92 -6.21
C ASP A 13 -4.32 7.03 -7.12
N LEU A 14 -3.01 6.98 -7.38
CA LEU A 14 -2.32 7.97 -8.21
C LEU A 14 -2.82 7.96 -9.65
N HIS A 15 -3.28 6.82 -10.17
CA HIS A 15 -3.85 6.65 -11.51
C HIS A 15 -2.99 7.29 -12.63
N GLY A 16 -1.66 7.24 -12.48
CA GLY A 16 -0.73 7.83 -13.42
C GLY A 16 -0.66 9.36 -13.39
N LYS A 17 -1.22 10.02 -12.38
CA LYS A 17 -1.35 11.49 -12.30
C LYS A 17 -0.26 12.19 -11.49
N LEU A 18 0.72 11.46 -10.99
CA LEU A 18 1.89 12.09 -10.40
C LEU A 18 2.76 12.71 -11.50
N ASP A 19 2.89 14.03 -11.51
CA ASP A 19 3.70 14.78 -12.43
C ASP A 19 5.01 15.29 -11.78
N ASN A 20 5.86 15.93 -12.55
CA ASN A 20 7.14 16.44 -12.07
C ASN A 20 6.97 17.55 -11.02
N ARG A 21 5.88 18.32 -11.04
CA ARG A 21 5.60 19.38 -10.05
C ARG A 21 5.24 18.76 -8.71
N SER A 22 4.28 17.82 -8.72
CA SER A 22 3.86 17.07 -7.52
C SER A 22 5.03 16.26 -6.95
N ALA A 23 5.83 15.60 -7.81
CA ALA A 23 7.03 14.87 -7.42
C ALA A 23 8.05 15.78 -6.71
N LYS A 24 8.34 16.97 -7.27
CA LYS A 24 9.24 17.93 -6.64
C LYS A 24 8.72 18.41 -5.27
N ARG A 25 7.40 18.58 -5.15
CA ARG A 25 6.81 18.96 -3.86
C ARG A 25 6.95 17.86 -2.82
N ILE A 26 6.74 16.59 -3.21
CA ILE A 26 6.98 15.43 -2.33
C ILE A 26 8.44 15.41 -1.86
N ILE A 27 9.41 15.57 -2.78
CA ILE A 27 10.85 15.61 -2.43
C ILE A 27 11.11 16.70 -1.39
N ASN A 28 10.59 17.91 -1.59
CA ASN A 28 10.82 19.02 -0.66
C ASN A 28 10.24 18.72 0.73
N ILE A 29 9.04 18.11 0.81
CA ILE A 29 8.41 17.76 2.10
C ILE A 29 9.23 16.68 2.83
N ILE A 30 9.71 15.65 2.09
CA ILE A 30 10.48 14.53 2.68
C ILE A 30 11.90 14.98 3.06
N ALA A 31 12.52 15.91 2.31
CA ALA A 31 13.86 16.40 2.58
C ALA A 31 13.98 17.06 3.95
N ASP A 32 12.93 17.73 4.42
CA ASP A 32 12.90 18.37 5.75
C ASP A 32 12.92 17.33 6.88
N GLN A 33 12.30 16.20 6.66
CA GLN A 33 12.20 15.11 7.65
C GLN A 33 12.15 13.75 6.92
N PRO A 34 13.27 13.03 6.82
CA PRO A 34 13.31 11.72 6.17
C PRO A 34 12.35 10.72 6.81
N GLY A 35 11.69 9.90 5.99
CA GLY A 35 10.71 8.92 6.43
C GLY A 35 10.45 7.86 5.37
N LEU A 36 9.66 6.84 5.70
CA LEU A 36 9.20 5.84 4.74
C LEU A 36 8.17 6.45 3.79
N LEU A 37 8.32 6.22 2.49
CA LEU A 37 7.34 6.62 1.48
C LEU A 37 6.64 5.38 0.93
N LEU A 38 5.32 5.28 1.15
CA LEU A 38 4.50 4.11 0.89
C LEU A 38 3.32 4.45 -0.03
N ASP A 39 2.77 3.45 -0.73
CA ASP A 39 1.56 3.63 -1.55
C ASP A 39 0.55 2.51 -1.32
N ALA A 40 -0.73 2.84 -1.31
CA ALA A 40 -1.80 1.88 -1.08
C ALA A 40 -2.46 1.34 -2.36
N GLY A 41 -1.77 1.41 -3.50
CA GLY A 41 -2.20 0.81 -4.77
C GLY A 41 -2.95 1.73 -5.73
N ASP A 42 -3.26 1.20 -6.91
CA ASP A 42 -3.86 1.92 -8.03
C ASP A 42 -2.99 3.10 -8.51
N ALA A 43 -1.67 2.91 -8.49
CA ALA A 43 -0.73 3.90 -8.98
C ALA A 43 -0.74 3.99 -10.52
N VAL A 44 -0.86 2.83 -11.22
CA VAL A 44 -0.70 2.76 -12.67
C VAL A 44 -1.81 3.44 -13.45
N SER A 45 -1.48 3.93 -14.64
CA SER A 45 -2.41 4.64 -15.51
C SER A 45 -3.28 3.73 -16.36
N ALA A 46 -2.81 2.53 -16.67
CA ALA A 46 -3.59 1.55 -17.41
C ALA A 46 -4.80 1.08 -16.59
N GLY A 47 -5.94 0.86 -17.24
CA GLY A 47 -7.11 0.25 -16.59
C GLY A 47 -6.85 -1.20 -16.18
N ASN A 48 -7.82 -1.82 -15.50
CA ASN A 48 -7.66 -3.16 -14.91
C ASN A 48 -7.16 -4.23 -15.90
N LEU A 49 -7.65 -4.24 -17.13
CA LEU A 49 -7.20 -5.16 -18.20
C LEU A 49 -6.19 -4.53 -19.16
N GLY A 50 -5.87 -3.24 -18.99
CA GLY A 50 -4.92 -2.54 -19.83
C GLY A 50 -3.48 -2.89 -19.46
N VAL A 51 -2.61 -2.96 -20.47
CA VAL A 51 -1.14 -3.10 -20.31
C VAL A 51 -0.44 -2.15 -21.23
N ARG A 52 0.49 -1.36 -20.71
CA ARG A 52 1.33 -0.46 -21.52
C ARG A 52 2.55 -1.19 -22.04
N PRO A 53 2.78 -1.22 -23.37
CA PRO A 53 3.93 -1.93 -23.96
C PRO A 53 5.29 -1.46 -23.42
N GLY A 54 5.44 -0.15 -23.14
CA GLY A 54 6.66 0.45 -22.58
C GLY A 54 6.74 0.44 -21.05
N GLY A 55 5.82 -0.27 -20.37
CA GLY A 55 5.70 -0.24 -18.90
C GLY A 55 5.05 1.06 -18.38
N GLU A 56 4.78 1.09 -17.10
CA GLU A 56 4.13 2.23 -16.44
C GLU A 56 5.17 3.27 -16.02
N ARG A 57 5.12 4.45 -16.64
CA ARG A 57 6.03 5.57 -16.36
C ARG A 57 5.97 5.98 -14.88
N ILE A 58 4.77 5.92 -14.29
CA ILE A 58 4.58 6.32 -12.90
C ILE A 58 5.39 5.47 -11.93
N LEU A 59 5.51 4.16 -12.17
CA LEU A 59 6.29 3.27 -11.30
C LEU A 59 7.79 3.60 -11.35
N ARG A 60 8.32 4.04 -12.51
CA ARG A 60 9.69 4.54 -12.60
C ARG A 60 9.87 5.83 -11.79
N LEU A 61 8.95 6.78 -11.94
CA LEU A 61 8.97 8.02 -11.15
C LEU A 61 8.87 7.74 -9.64
N MET A 62 8.00 6.83 -9.22
CA MET A 62 7.90 6.41 -7.82
C MET A 62 9.22 5.78 -7.33
N THR A 63 9.90 5.01 -8.19
CA THR A 63 11.23 4.46 -7.86
C THR A 63 12.26 5.57 -7.65
N GLU A 64 12.29 6.57 -8.54
CA GLU A 64 13.16 7.74 -8.44
C GLU A 64 12.88 8.58 -7.17
N LEU A 65 11.63 8.62 -6.72
CA LEU A 65 11.20 9.29 -5.49
C LEU A 65 11.52 8.49 -4.22
N GLY A 66 12.00 7.25 -4.34
CA GLY A 66 12.37 6.42 -3.20
C GLY A 66 11.18 5.76 -2.49
N TYR A 67 10.11 5.44 -3.20
CA TYR A 67 9.05 4.61 -2.61
C TYR A 67 9.61 3.30 -2.09
N THR A 68 9.26 2.97 -0.85
CA THR A 68 9.76 1.78 -0.15
C THR A 68 8.97 0.52 -0.51
N ALA A 69 7.66 0.65 -0.62
CA ALA A 69 6.74 -0.42 -1.02
C ALA A 69 5.38 0.15 -1.45
N MET A 70 4.60 -0.65 -2.17
CA MET A 70 3.20 -0.35 -2.44
C MET A 70 2.33 -1.59 -2.28
N ALA A 71 1.05 -1.42 -1.94
CA ALA A 71 0.06 -2.49 -2.10
C ALA A 71 -0.31 -2.67 -3.58
N MET A 72 -0.74 -3.86 -3.94
CA MET A 72 -1.41 -4.07 -5.22
C MET A 72 -2.80 -3.45 -5.17
N GLY A 73 -3.15 -2.63 -6.16
CA GLY A 73 -4.52 -2.20 -6.43
C GLY A 73 -5.16 -3.02 -7.56
N ASN A 74 -6.41 -2.68 -7.89
CA ASN A 74 -7.11 -3.35 -8.98
C ASN A 74 -6.51 -3.02 -10.35
N ARG A 75 -5.83 -1.89 -10.50
CA ARG A 75 -5.17 -1.51 -11.75
C ARG A 75 -3.83 -2.22 -11.96
N GLU A 76 -3.12 -2.61 -10.92
CA GLU A 76 -1.91 -3.44 -11.01
C GLU A 76 -2.25 -4.89 -11.33
N PHE A 77 -3.40 -5.39 -10.88
CA PHE A 77 -3.84 -6.76 -11.15
C PHE A 77 -4.12 -7.01 -12.64
N HIS A 78 -3.81 -8.22 -13.09
CA HIS A 78 -4.26 -8.76 -14.37
C HIS A 78 -4.46 -10.28 -14.23
N PRO A 79 -5.55 -10.87 -14.78
CA PRO A 79 -5.82 -12.31 -14.63
C PRO A 79 -4.79 -13.22 -15.33
N LEU A 80 -3.97 -12.68 -16.23
CA LEU A 80 -2.86 -13.40 -16.85
C LEU A 80 -1.53 -13.03 -16.16
N PRO A 81 -0.80 -14.00 -15.58
CA PRO A 81 0.43 -13.75 -14.81
C PRO A 81 1.48 -12.94 -15.57
N CYS A 82 1.74 -13.27 -16.85
CA CYS A 82 2.73 -12.55 -17.66
C CYS A 82 2.37 -11.06 -17.85
N LEU A 83 1.08 -10.74 -17.99
CA LEU A 83 0.63 -9.36 -18.12
C LEU A 83 0.63 -8.64 -16.77
N MET A 84 0.31 -9.32 -15.68
CA MET A 84 0.43 -8.78 -14.33
C MET A 84 1.90 -8.44 -14.02
N LYS A 85 2.83 -9.37 -14.24
CA LYS A 85 4.28 -9.12 -14.13
C LYS A 85 4.68 -7.89 -14.95
N ARG A 86 4.19 -7.77 -16.18
CA ARG A 86 4.49 -6.63 -17.05
C ARG A 86 3.95 -5.30 -16.53
N LYS A 87 2.77 -5.28 -15.93
CA LYS A 87 2.18 -4.07 -15.33
C LYS A 87 3.06 -3.48 -14.24
N ILE A 88 3.61 -4.34 -13.38
CA ILE A 88 4.41 -3.92 -12.21
C ILE A 88 5.93 -3.93 -12.46
N SER A 89 6.40 -4.39 -13.62
CA SER A 89 7.83 -4.59 -13.91
C SER A 89 8.69 -3.32 -13.83
N ALA A 90 8.07 -2.15 -13.93
CA ALA A 90 8.79 -0.87 -13.86
C ALA A 90 8.98 -0.36 -12.41
N ALA A 91 8.42 -1.04 -11.41
CA ALA A 91 8.64 -0.73 -10.01
C ALA A 91 10.01 -1.25 -9.54
N GLY A 92 10.85 -0.37 -9.03
CA GLY A 92 12.11 -0.71 -8.38
C GLY A 92 11.95 -1.01 -6.87
N PHE A 93 10.72 -1.15 -6.41
CA PHE A 93 10.31 -1.44 -5.03
C PHE A 93 9.30 -2.58 -5.02
N PRO A 94 9.13 -3.30 -3.89
CA PRO A 94 8.17 -4.40 -3.76
C PRO A 94 6.72 -3.95 -3.91
N VAL A 95 5.95 -4.71 -4.70
CA VAL A 95 4.49 -4.66 -4.73
C VAL A 95 3.97 -5.77 -3.83
N LEU A 96 3.16 -5.43 -2.83
CA LEU A 96 2.72 -6.33 -1.77
C LEU A 96 1.26 -6.77 -1.97
N CYS A 97 1.00 -8.08 -1.83
CA CYS A 97 -0.36 -8.61 -1.84
C CYS A 97 -0.44 -9.96 -1.11
N ALA A 98 -0.74 -9.94 0.18
CA ALA A 98 -0.79 -11.14 1.03
C ALA A 98 -1.99 -12.04 0.76
N ASN A 99 -3.07 -11.50 0.22
CA ASN A 99 -4.28 -12.29 -0.04
C ASN A 99 -4.40 -12.84 -1.46
N LEU A 100 -3.43 -12.61 -2.32
CA LEU A 100 -3.32 -13.26 -3.64
C LEU A 100 -2.54 -14.57 -3.53
N ARG A 101 -3.06 -15.63 -4.13
CA ARG A 101 -2.40 -16.96 -4.22
C ARG A 101 -2.32 -17.39 -5.67
N GLU A 102 -1.22 -18.00 -6.03
CA GLU A 102 -1.01 -18.63 -7.34
C GLU A 102 -1.10 -20.13 -7.22
N HIS A 103 -1.78 -20.77 -8.16
CA HIS A 103 -1.89 -22.23 -8.19
C HIS A 103 -0.58 -22.94 -8.55
N ARG A 104 0.38 -22.25 -9.15
CA ARG A 104 1.63 -22.85 -9.66
C ARG A 104 2.90 -22.44 -8.93
N GLY A 105 2.79 -21.73 -7.79
CA GLY A 105 3.92 -21.46 -6.90
C GLY A 105 4.90 -20.37 -7.35
N GLU A 106 4.63 -19.61 -8.43
CA GLU A 106 5.40 -18.42 -8.75
C GLU A 106 4.88 -17.23 -7.96
N GLU A 107 5.68 -16.69 -7.06
CA GLU A 107 5.37 -15.48 -6.32
C GLU A 107 5.56 -14.24 -7.22
N ILE A 108 4.46 -13.64 -7.69
CA ILE A 108 4.51 -12.37 -8.44
C ILE A 108 4.60 -11.19 -7.49
N CYS A 109 3.93 -11.26 -6.36
CA CYS A 109 3.90 -10.22 -5.34
C CYS A 109 4.31 -10.82 -4.00
N ARG A 110 5.09 -10.08 -3.22
CA ARG A 110 5.40 -10.45 -1.85
C ARG A 110 4.16 -10.28 -0.96
N SER A 111 3.98 -11.12 0.03
CA SER A 111 2.92 -10.96 1.02
C SER A 111 3.21 -9.80 1.97
N SER A 112 4.48 -9.64 2.35
CA SER A 112 4.94 -8.67 3.34
C SER A 112 6.40 -8.26 3.11
N LEU A 113 6.84 -7.23 3.82
CA LEU A 113 8.21 -6.71 3.82
C LEU A 113 8.56 -6.24 5.23
N VAL A 114 9.72 -6.59 5.73
CA VAL A 114 10.27 -5.99 6.95
C VAL A 114 11.18 -4.84 6.56
N VAL A 115 10.95 -3.68 7.14
CA VAL A 115 11.77 -2.48 6.99
C VAL A 115 12.25 -1.99 8.35
N GLU A 116 13.39 -1.34 8.38
CA GLU A 116 13.89 -0.73 9.60
C GLU A 116 13.94 0.79 9.44
N GLN A 117 13.41 1.51 10.44
CA GLN A 117 13.51 2.96 10.54
C GLN A 117 13.62 3.39 11.99
N GLU A 118 14.57 4.28 12.28
CA GLU A 118 14.83 4.82 13.63
C GLU A 118 14.99 3.71 14.69
N GLY A 119 15.65 2.59 14.30
CA GLY A 119 15.89 1.44 15.15
C GLY A 119 14.65 0.60 15.45
N ARG A 120 13.54 0.80 14.71
CA ARG A 120 12.31 0.01 14.78
C ARG A 120 12.16 -0.86 13.54
N ARG A 121 11.85 -2.13 13.74
CA ARG A 121 11.51 -3.06 12.67
C ARG A 121 10.01 -3.06 12.45
N ILE A 122 9.58 -2.75 11.24
CA ILE A 122 8.18 -2.58 10.87
C ILE A 122 7.82 -3.65 9.84
N GLY A 123 6.79 -4.43 10.13
CA GLY A 123 6.19 -5.36 9.17
C GLY A 123 5.16 -4.63 8.30
N LEU A 124 5.48 -4.44 7.03
CA LEU A 124 4.55 -3.95 6.03
C LEU A 124 3.82 -5.13 5.40
N ILE A 125 2.50 -5.14 5.43
CA ILE A 125 1.66 -6.19 4.83
C ILE A 125 0.79 -5.53 3.76
N GLY A 126 0.66 -6.13 2.56
CA GLY A 126 -0.21 -5.62 1.51
C GLY A 126 -1.46 -6.46 1.35
N VAL A 127 -2.62 -5.84 1.10
CA VAL A 127 -3.84 -6.55 0.69
C VAL A 127 -4.62 -5.76 -0.37
N CYS A 128 -5.40 -6.46 -1.17
CA CYS A 128 -6.27 -5.84 -2.16
C CYS A 128 -7.63 -6.54 -2.22
N ARG A 129 -8.56 -5.95 -2.95
CA ARG A 129 -9.86 -6.56 -3.21
C ARG A 129 -9.73 -7.82 -4.07
N ASP A 130 -10.70 -8.71 -3.95
CA ASP A 130 -10.84 -9.84 -4.87
C ASP A 130 -11.34 -9.35 -6.23
N MET A 131 -10.43 -9.23 -7.21
CA MET A 131 -10.72 -8.82 -8.57
C MET A 131 -11.27 -9.94 -9.45
N LEU A 132 -11.37 -11.17 -8.93
CA LEU A 132 -11.94 -12.32 -9.63
C LEU A 132 -13.38 -12.60 -9.20
N ALA A 133 -13.80 -12.10 -8.05
CA ALA A 133 -15.14 -12.32 -7.50
C ALA A 133 -16.23 -11.93 -8.52
N GLY A 134 -17.14 -12.87 -8.82
CA GLY A 134 -18.25 -12.65 -9.75
C GLY A 134 -17.85 -12.60 -11.24
N THR A 135 -16.58 -12.80 -11.59
CA THR A 135 -16.16 -12.82 -13.00
C THR A 135 -16.28 -14.21 -13.61
N PRO A 136 -16.68 -14.33 -14.90
CA PRO A 136 -16.74 -15.63 -15.59
C PRO A 136 -15.37 -16.34 -15.64
N GLY A 137 -14.28 -15.59 -15.65
CA GLY A 137 -12.91 -16.10 -15.70
C GLY A 137 -12.34 -16.58 -14.37
N ALA A 138 -13.04 -16.39 -13.25
CA ALA A 138 -12.52 -16.71 -11.91
C ALA A 138 -12.08 -18.18 -11.78
N ARG A 139 -12.85 -19.12 -12.36
CA ARG A 139 -12.56 -20.56 -12.32
C ARG A 139 -11.36 -20.98 -13.21
N LEU A 140 -11.03 -20.18 -14.21
CA LEU A 140 -9.95 -20.44 -15.16
C LEU A 140 -8.68 -19.66 -14.82
N SER A 141 -8.75 -18.71 -13.89
CA SER A 141 -7.61 -17.94 -13.44
C SER A 141 -6.64 -18.82 -12.68
N PRO A 142 -5.33 -18.68 -12.90
CA PRO A 142 -4.31 -19.31 -12.05
C PRO A 142 -4.22 -18.67 -10.66
N PHE A 143 -4.94 -17.57 -10.43
CA PHE A 143 -4.98 -16.85 -9.17
C PHE A 143 -6.22 -17.19 -8.35
N LYS A 144 -6.05 -17.13 -7.03
CA LYS A 144 -7.12 -17.21 -6.06
C LYS A 144 -6.90 -16.16 -4.98
N PHE A 145 -7.94 -15.43 -4.64
CA PHE A 145 -7.93 -14.56 -3.47
C PHE A 145 -8.45 -15.31 -2.25
N ILE A 146 -7.79 -15.11 -1.11
CA ILE A 146 -8.26 -15.54 0.21
C ILE A 146 -8.80 -14.33 0.97
N PRO A 147 -9.61 -14.52 2.04
CA PRO A 147 -10.11 -13.42 2.84
C PRO A 147 -8.97 -12.53 3.34
N PRO A 148 -9.04 -11.19 3.14
CA PRO A 148 -7.95 -10.28 3.51
C PRO A 148 -7.55 -10.37 4.97
N ALA A 149 -8.51 -10.43 5.91
CA ALA A 149 -8.21 -10.54 7.35
C ALA A 149 -7.44 -11.82 7.69
N GLU A 150 -7.80 -12.97 7.06
CA GLU A 150 -7.07 -14.23 7.22
C GLU A 150 -5.62 -14.08 6.74
N ALA A 151 -5.42 -13.45 5.57
CA ALA A 151 -4.09 -13.22 5.02
C ALA A 151 -3.23 -12.34 5.93
N VAL A 152 -3.80 -11.25 6.45
CA VAL A 152 -3.12 -10.33 7.37
C VAL A 152 -2.73 -11.06 8.65
N MET A 153 -3.65 -11.76 9.30
CA MET A 153 -3.37 -12.50 10.53
C MET A 153 -2.27 -13.55 10.33
N ARG A 154 -2.27 -14.24 9.20
CA ARG A 154 -1.21 -15.22 8.87
C ARG A 154 0.15 -14.56 8.73
N GLU A 155 0.25 -13.43 8.03
CA GLU A 155 1.51 -12.69 7.90
C GLU A 155 1.98 -12.11 9.24
N MET A 156 1.07 -11.62 10.09
CA MET A 156 1.41 -11.17 11.44
C MET A 156 1.97 -12.31 12.29
N VAL A 157 1.42 -13.53 12.19
CA VAL A 157 1.96 -14.71 12.86
C VAL A 157 3.34 -15.07 12.31
N HIS A 158 3.53 -15.04 10.98
CA HIS A 158 4.80 -15.32 10.33
C HIS A 158 5.91 -14.36 10.76
N LEU A 159 5.61 -13.08 10.91
CA LEU A 159 6.56 -12.03 11.30
C LEU A 159 6.67 -11.82 12.82
N ARG A 160 5.95 -12.60 13.63
CA ARG A 160 5.98 -12.48 15.09
C ARG A 160 7.41 -12.61 15.64
N GLY A 161 7.80 -11.67 16.50
CA GLY A 161 9.14 -11.62 17.08
C GLY A 161 10.23 -11.08 16.15
N GLN A 162 9.91 -10.83 14.88
CA GLN A 162 10.84 -10.23 13.92
C GLN A 162 10.63 -8.71 13.79
N VAL A 163 9.45 -8.20 14.18
CA VAL A 163 9.07 -6.79 14.04
C VAL A 163 8.51 -6.23 15.33
N ASP A 164 8.58 -4.92 15.48
CA ASP A 164 8.11 -4.18 16.65
C ASP A 164 6.68 -3.65 16.44
N SER A 165 6.24 -3.51 15.17
CA SER A 165 4.90 -3.04 14.81
C SER A 165 4.50 -3.50 13.40
N PHE A 166 3.19 -3.49 13.14
CA PHE A 166 2.61 -3.82 11.84
C PHE A 166 1.91 -2.61 11.23
N ILE A 167 2.12 -2.43 9.94
CA ILE A 167 1.43 -1.46 9.09
C ILE A 167 0.80 -2.22 7.93
N LEU A 168 -0.49 -2.00 7.71
CA LEU A 168 -1.22 -2.55 6.58
C LEU A 168 -1.29 -1.53 5.45
N LEU A 169 -0.85 -1.91 4.26
CA LEU A 169 -1.12 -1.22 3.00
C LEU A 169 -2.36 -1.87 2.37
N SER A 170 -3.47 -1.18 2.39
CA SER A 170 -4.77 -1.76 2.02
C SER A 170 -5.35 -1.12 0.77
N HIS A 171 -5.70 -1.93 -0.22
CA HIS A 171 -6.49 -1.46 -1.35
C HIS A 171 -7.91 -2.06 -1.33
N LEU A 172 -8.56 -1.98 -0.16
CA LEU A 172 -9.91 -2.52 0.08
C LEU A 172 -11.00 -1.44 0.01
N GLY A 173 -10.69 -0.22 0.45
CA GLY A 173 -11.60 0.89 0.66
C GLY A 173 -11.86 1.15 2.14
N LEU A 174 -12.25 2.39 2.47
CA LEU A 174 -12.33 2.89 3.84
C LEU A 174 -13.26 2.06 4.73
N ARG A 175 -14.40 1.62 4.22
CA ARG A 175 -15.35 0.80 4.97
C ARG A 175 -14.75 -0.54 5.37
N GLU A 176 -14.08 -1.20 4.45
CA GLU A 176 -13.41 -2.47 4.66
C GLU A 176 -12.17 -2.32 5.58
N ASP A 177 -11.50 -1.17 5.51
CA ASP A 177 -10.37 -0.85 6.40
C ASP A 177 -10.81 -0.67 7.85
N ILE A 178 -11.98 -0.07 8.08
CA ILE A 178 -12.60 0.03 9.42
C ILE A 178 -12.93 -1.37 9.95
N ALA A 179 -13.58 -2.20 9.14
CA ALA A 179 -13.90 -3.58 9.51
C ALA A 179 -12.63 -4.43 9.77
N MET A 180 -11.55 -4.19 9.01
CA MET A 180 -10.24 -4.82 9.20
C MET A 180 -9.65 -4.44 10.56
N ALA A 181 -9.67 -3.17 10.93
CA ALA A 181 -9.17 -2.69 12.22
C ALA A 181 -9.92 -3.30 13.41
N GLU A 182 -11.22 -3.55 13.26
CA GLU A 182 -12.05 -4.21 14.27
C GLU A 182 -11.78 -5.72 14.39
N GLN A 183 -11.44 -6.38 13.26
CA GLN A 183 -11.22 -7.82 13.20
C GLN A 183 -9.81 -8.25 13.56
N VAL A 184 -8.81 -7.43 13.27
CA VAL A 184 -7.39 -7.78 13.36
C VAL A 184 -6.70 -6.91 14.40
N ALA A 185 -6.59 -7.43 15.60
CA ALA A 185 -5.86 -6.76 16.69
C ALA A 185 -4.35 -6.69 16.42
N GLY A 186 -3.71 -5.61 16.87
CA GLY A 186 -2.26 -5.42 16.76
C GLY A 186 -1.79 -4.68 15.48
N LEU A 187 -2.70 -4.25 14.62
CA LEU A 187 -2.38 -3.29 13.58
C LEU A 187 -2.30 -1.89 14.19
N GLY A 188 -1.16 -1.22 14.06
CA GLY A 188 -1.00 0.17 14.54
C GLY A 188 -1.50 1.20 13.53
N LEU A 189 -1.36 0.90 12.23
CA LEU A 189 -1.68 1.80 11.13
C LEU A 189 -2.22 1.02 9.94
N ILE A 190 -3.29 1.53 9.32
CA ILE A 190 -3.78 1.12 8.00
C ILE A 190 -3.64 2.32 7.06
N ILE A 191 -2.88 2.15 5.99
CA ILE A 191 -2.81 3.10 4.88
C ILE A 191 -3.70 2.54 3.77
N GLY A 192 -4.85 3.17 3.57
CA GLY A 192 -5.90 2.69 2.68
C GLY A 192 -5.91 3.38 1.32
N GLY A 193 -6.63 2.77 0.37
CA GLY A 193 -6.91 3.29 -0.96
C GLY A 193 -8.26 2.82 -1.48
N HIS A 194 -8.47 2.88 -2.79
CA HIS A 194 -9.63 2.40 -3.54
C HIS A 194 -10.88 3.29 -3.45
N SER A 195 -11.28 3.72 -2.27
CA SER A 195 -12.50 4.54 -2.08
C SER A 195 -12.26 6.04 -2.32
N HIS A 196 -10.99 6.46 -2.47
CA HIS A 196 -10.57 7.83 -2.72
C HIS A 196 -10.90 8.82 -1.58
N ASP A 197 -11.12 8.32 -0.37
CA ASP A 197 -11.36 9.17 0.79
C ASP A 197 -10.09 9.96 1.18
N ALA A 198 -10.29 11.08 1.87
CA ALA A 198 -9.20 11.93 2.33
C ALA A 198 -9.52 12.48 3.74
N PRO A 199 -9.59 11.64 4.78
CA PRO A 199 -9.81 12.10 6.14
C PRO A 199 -8.60 12.91 6.61
N ALA A 200 -8.80 14.19 6.93
CA ALA A 200 -7.71 15.15 7.20
C ALA A 200 -6.76 14.70 8.33
N GLU A 201 -7.30 14.08 9.36
CA GLU A 201 -6.55 13.58 10.52
C GLU A 201 -6.56 12.05 10.64
N GLY A 202 -7.14 11.37 9.64
CA GLY A 202 -7.41 9.93 9.70
C GLY A 202 -8.62 9.59 10.57
N LEU A 203 -8.88 8.30 10.69
CA LEU A 203 -9.93 7.73 11.55
C LEU A 203 -9.28 6.77 12.55
N ILE A 204 -9.78 6.71 13.76
CA ILE A 204 -9.32 5.75 14.78
C ILE A 204 -10.41 4.70 14.96
N SER A 205 -10.05 3.43 14.80
CA SER A 205 -10.87 2.28 15.15
C SER A 205 -10.09 1.40 16.13
N GLY A 206 -10.55 1.34 17.38
CA GLY A 206 -9.77 0.72 18.46
C GLY A 206 -8.42 1.40 18.67
N GLU A 207 -7.34 0.66 18.51
CA GLU A 207 -5.96 1.17 18.59
C GLU A 207 -5.33 1.49 17.23
N THR A 208 -6.07 1.26 16.15
CA THR A 208 -5.58 1.41 14.77
C THR A 208 -5.93 2.79 14.21
N LEU A 209 -4.93 3.52 13.73
CA LEU A 209 -5.14 4.70 12.88
C LEU A 209 -5.36 4.25 11.42
N ILE A 210 -6.39 4.76 10.76
CA ILE A 210 -6.72 4.51 9.35
C ILE A 210 -6.59 5.81 8.59
N VAL A 211 -5.80 5.82 7.51
CA VAL A 211 -5.53 7.01 6.70
C VAL A 211 -5.69 6.74 5.22
N GLN A 212 -6.11 7.75 4.46
CA GLN A 212 -6.11 7.79 2.99
C GLN A 212 -5.73 9.21 2.53
N ALA A 213 -5.18 9.35 1.33
CA ALA A 213 -4.71 10.63 0.78
C ALA A 213 -5.48 11.07 -0.48
N GLY A 214 -6.74 10.67 -0.59
CA GLY A 214 -7.58 10.99 -1.74
C GLY A 214 -7.19 10.20 -2.99
N CYS A 215 -7.07 10.87 -4.13
CA CYS A 215 -6.65 10.25 -5.37
C CYS A 215 -5.92 11.24 -6.29
N ARG A 216 -5.27 10.72 -7.35
CA ARG A 216 -4.66 11.50 -8.44
C ARG A 216 -3.62 12.52 -7.96
N ALA A 217 -2.86 12.16 -6.93
CA ALA A 217 -1.84 13.00 -6.30
C ALA A 217 -2.41 14.32 -5.71
N ALA A 218 -3.66 14.33 -5.23
CA ALA A 218 -4.23 15.50 -4.59
C ALA A 218 -3.48 15.84 -3.29
N TYR A 219 -3.15 14.82 -2.51
CA TYR A 219 -2.48 14.96 -1.23
C TYR A 219 -1.33 13.97 -1.06
N LEU A 220 -0.38 14.35 -0.23
CA LEU A 220 0.57 13.46 0.44
C LEU A 220 0.10 13.31 1.89
N GLY A 221 -0.17 12.11 2.33
CA GLY A 221 -0.43 11.84 3.74
C GLY A 221 0.88 11.84 4.53
N VAL A 222 0.87 12.45 5.69
CA VAL A 222 2.01 12.49 6.62
C VAL A 222 1.57 11.89 7.95
N VAL A 223 2.11 10.75 8.30
CA VAL A 223 1.81 10.04 9.55
C VAL A 223 3.03 10.08 10.46
N ARG A 224 2.82 10.34 11.74
CA ARG A 224 3.86 10.37 12.76
C ARG A 224 3.48 9.47 13.93
N PHE A 225 4.48 8.76 14.43
CA PHE A 225 4.36 7.99 15.66
C PHE A 225 5.39 8.50 16.68
N ASP A 226 4.91 9.00 17.81
CA ASP A 226 5.75 9.59 18.87
C ASP A 226 6.21 8.57 19.95
N GLY A 227 6.01 7.28 19.68
CA GLY A 227 6.25 6.17 20.62
C GLY A 227 5.02 5.78 21.44
N ARG A 228 3.94 6.56 21.36
CA ARG A 228 2.67 6.30 22.07
C ARG A 228 1.45 6.38 21.17
N ARG A 229 1.41 7.38 20.27
CA ARG A 229 0.23 7.67 19.44
C ARG A 229 0.62 7.93 18.00
N TRP A 230 -0.21 7.45 17.12
CA TRP A 230 -0.21 7.82 15.71
C TRP A 230 -0.97 9.12 15.53
N ARG A 231 -0.46 10.00 14.65
CA ARG A 231 -1.11 11.22 14.20
C ARG A 231 -0.92 11.36 12.71
N SER A 232 -1.91 11.90 12.02
CA SER A 232 -1.83 12.13 10.59
C SER A 232 -2.28 13.54 10.21
N ARG A 233 -1.83 13.97 9.05
CA ARG A 233 -2.33 15.15 8.35
C ARG A 233 -2.15 14.97 6.85
N LEU A 234 -2.86 15.75 6.07
CA LEU A 234 -2.74 15.80 4.62
C LEU A 234 -2.00 17.06 4.19
N GLU A 235 -1.00 16.88 3.32
CA GLU A 235 -0.29 17.96 2.64
C GLU A 235 -0.74 18.03 1.19
N LYS A 236 -1.28 19.16 0.75
CA LYS A 236 -1.70 19.35 -0.63
C LYS A 236 -0.48 19.40 -1.55
N ILE A 237 -0.45 18.58 -2.63
CA ILE A 237 0.70 18.49 -3.55
C ILE A 237 0.39 18.92 -4.99
N ILE A 238 -0.85 19.18 -5.32
CA ILE A 238 -1.30 19.81 -6.58
C ILE A 238 -1.99 21.13 -6.33
#